data_efa7a4e5ccd3fa3a16f4f24fb4272b54
#
_entry.id   efa7a4e5ccd3fa3a16f4f24fb4272b54
#
_cell.length_a   1.000
_cell.length_b   1.000
_cell.length_c   1.000
_cell.angle_alpha   90.00
_cell.angle_beta   90.00
_cell.angle_gamma   90.00
#
_symmetry.space_group_name_H-M   'P 1'
#
loop_
_entity.id
_entity.type
_entity.pdbx_description
1 polymer ?
#
loop_
_entity_poly.entity_id
_entity_poly.type
_entity_poly.pdbx_seq_one_letter_code
_entity_poly.pdbx_strand_id
1 'polypeptide(L)'
;MMVAALAACSGKDPQAGKPDAAAQAKAVLVLQRQIASIAGQANQAAPAVVDPDTRLDGAKAGPGLKLTTTYTLVNSEANGDTSATFESKLAPVVKKGSCENPELRPLIDRGVVVVLEYRGGKGDPIGAVTVNRATCAALK
;
A
#
# COMPACT_ATOMS: atom_id res chain seq x y z
N MET A 1 28.48 44.59 -25.67
CA MET A 1 28.20 44.19 -25.34
C MET A 1 27.52 43.40 -24.91
N MET A 2 27.22 42.88 -24.69
CA MET A 2 26.66 42.27 -24.39
C MET A 2 26.17 41.53 -23.81
N VAL A 3 25.97 41.04 -23.59
CA VAL A 3 25.57 40.43 -23.13
C VAL A 3 24.86 39.71 -22.70
N ALA A 4 24.65 39.23 -22.52
CA ALA A 4 24.15 38.62 -22.16
C ALA A 4 23.46 37.92 -21.73
N ALA A 5 23.28 37.58 -21.65
CA ALA A 5 22.71 36.90 -21.37
C ALA A 5 22.19 36.23 -20.67
N LEU A 6 22.20 36.03 -20.47
CA LEU A 6 21.81 35.45 -19.99
C LEU A 6 21.01 34.85 -19.57
N ALA A 7 20.84 34.67 -19.51
CA ALA A 7 20.16 34.22 -19.15
C ALA A 7 19.62 33.46 -18.81
N ALA A 8 19.63 33.32 -18.79
CA ALA A 8 19.02 32.67 -18.61
C ALA A 8 18.53 31.97 -18.04
N CYS A 9 18.72 31.89 -17.79
CA CYS A 9 18.25 31.21 -17.36
C CYS A 9 17.43 30.76 -17.03
N SER A 10 17.40 30.87 -16.97
CA SER A 10 16.58 30.67 -16.73
C SER A 10 15.86 29.92 -16.76
N GLY A 11 15.83 29.63 -17.09
CA GLY A 11 14.91 28.81 -17.12
C GLY A 11 14.52 28.07 -16.11
N LYS A 12 14.63 28.02 -15.54
CA LYS A 12 14.28 27.34 -14.71
C LYS A 12 13.22 27.42 -14.23
N ASP A 13 13.08 27.72 -14.09
CA ASP A 13 12.22 27.67 -13.50
C ASP A 13 10.83 27.38 -13.79
N PRO A 14 10.27 26.91 -14.89
CA PRO A 14 8.92 26.48 -14.99
C PRO A 14 8.56 25.41 -14.00
N GLN A 15 9.53 24.79 -13.43
CA GLN A 15 9.28 23.75 -12.43
C GLN A 15 9.41 24.25 -11.01
N ALA A 16 9.50 25.53 -10.83
CA ALA A 16 9.47 26.07 -9.47
C ALA A 16 8.15 25.70 -8.82
N GLY A 17 8.19 25.15 -7.64
CA GLY A 17 7.02 24.68 -6.93
C GLY A 17 6.55 23.28 -7.28
N LYS A 18 7.15 22.65 -8.28
CA LYS A 18 6.85 21.26 -8.64
C LYS A 18 8.13 20.46 -8.65
N PRO A 19 8.10 19.21 -8.16
CA PRO A 19 9.26 18.36 -8.29
C PRO A 19 9.53 18.11 -9.77
N ASP A 20 10.79 18.12 -10.17
CA ASP A 20 11.12 17.76 -11.54
C ASP A 20 11.05 16.23 -11.70
N ALA A 21 11.19 15.76 -12.95
CA ALA A 21 11.06 14.34 -13.24
C ALA A 21 12.10 13.50 -12.49
N ALA A 22 13.31 14.02 -12.33
CA ALA A 22 14.37 13.30 -11.61
C ALA A 22 14.05 13.19 -10.13
N ALA A 23 13.55 14.26 -9.51
CA ALA A 23 13.16 14.24 -8.11
C ALA A 23 11.98 13.30 -7.87
N GLN A 24 11.00 13.29 -8.79
CA GLN A 24 9.88 12.36 -8.70
C GLN A 24 10.33 10.91 -8.83
N ALA A 25 11.24 10.63 -9.75
CA ALA A 25 11.78 9.28 -9.92
C ALA A 25 12.51 8.82 -8.67
N LYS A 26 13.29 9.69 -8.03
CA LYS A 26 13.96 9.36 -6.78
C LYS A 26 12.98 9.08 -5.66
N ALA A 27 11.92 9.89 -5.57
CA ALA A 27 10.89 9.69 -4.54
C ALA A 27 10.19 8.35 -4.71
N VAL A 28 9.88 7.96 -5.95
CA VAL A 28 9.28 6.66 -6.24
C VAL A 28 10.22 5.54 -5.84
N LEU A 29 11.52 5.65 -6.16
CA LEU A 29 12.49 4.61 -5.79
C LEU A 29 12.61 4.45 -4.28
N VAL A 30 12.59 5.55 -3.53
CA VAL A 30 12.62 5.49 -2.07
C VAL A 30 11.40 4.75 -1.55
N LEU A 31 10.22 5.08 -2.06
CA LEU A 31 8.99 4.39 -1.65
C LEU A 31 9.03 2.92 -2.02
N GLN A 32 9.52 2.59 -3.22
CA GLN A 32 9.62 1.19 -3.63
C GLN A 32 10.55 0.41 -2.72
N ARG A 33 11.65 1.00 -2.26
CA ARG A 33 12.55 0.34 -1.31
C ARG A 33 11.88 0.16 0.04
N GLN A 34 11.11 1.14 0.47
CA GLN A 34 10.39 1.03 1.75
C GLN A 34 9.37 -0.09 1.72
N ILE A 35 8.57 -0.19 0.65
CA ILE A 35 7.58 -1.27 0.57
C ILE A 35 8.25 -2.63 0.37
N ALA A 36 9.38 -2.69 -0.33
CA ALA A 36 10.14 -3.92 -0.44
C ALA A 36 10.68 -4.37 0.92
N SER A 37 11.12 -3.43 1.75
CA SER A 37 11.58 -3.73 3.10
C SER A 37 10.44 -4.26 3.97
N ILE A 38 9.27 -3.64 3.90
CA ILE A 38 8.10 -4.09 4.64
C ILE A 38 7.70 -5.49 4.20
N ALA A 39 7.66 -5.74 2.88
CA ALA A 39 7.35 -7.06 2.35
C ALA A 39 8.37 -8.11 2.81
N GLY A 40 9.65 -7.74 2.81
CA GLY A 40 10.71 -8.64 3.26
C GLY A 40 10.55 -9.01 4.72
N GLN A 41 10.24 -8.03 5.58
CA GLN A 41 10.01 -8.28 7.01
C GLN A 41 8.79 -9.17 7.22
N ALA A 42 7.72 -8.91 6.49
CA ALA A 42 6.51 -9.73 6.58
C ALA A 42 6.80 -11.17 6.16
N ASN A 43 7.58 -11.36 5.10
CA ASN A 43 7.93 -12.69 4.62
C ASN A 43 8.85 -13.43 5.58
N GLN A 44 9.72 -12.72 6.29
CA GLN A 44 10.56 -13.33 7.30
C GLN A 44 9.74 -13.80 8.50
N ALA A 45 8.70 -13.06 8.85
CA ALA A 45 7.82 -13.42 9.95
C ALA A 45 6.80 -14.49 9.55
N ALA A 46 6.45 -14.58 8.27
CA ALA A 46 5.41 -15.48 7.80
C ALA A 46 5.87 -16.94 7.81
N PRO A 47 4.96 -17.89 8.06
CA PRO A 47 3.58 -17.64 8.48
C PRO A 47 3.52 -17.15 9.93
N ALA A 48 2.69 -16.16 10.19
CA ALA A 48 2.61 -15.57 11.52
C ALA A 48 1.14 -15.43 11.95
N VAL A 49 0.87 -15.76 13.20
CA VAL A 49 -0.46 -15.59 13.76
C VAL A 49 -0.68 -14.10 14.05
N VAL A 50 -1.69 -13.52 13.41
CA VAL A 50 -2.08 -12.14 13.63
C VAL A 50 -3.11 -12.07 14.76
N ASP A 51 -4.07 -12.99 14.72
CA ASP A 51 -5.05 -13.20 15.77
C ASP A 51 -5.49 -14.67 15.67
N PRO A 52 -6.35 -15.17 16.60
CA PRO A 52 -6.70 -16.60 16.60
C PRO A 52 -7.31 -17.12 15.29
N ASP A 53 -7.87 -16.22 14.49
CA ASP A 53 -8.54 -16.62 13.25
C ASP A 53 -7.74 -16.23 12.00
N THR A 54 -6.67 -15.47 12.13
CA THR A 54 -5.96 -14.88 10.99
C THR A 54 -4.48 -15.20 11.02
N ARG A 55 -3.98 -15.69 9.90
CA ARG A 55 -2.55 -15.96 9.71
C ARG A 55 -2.02 -15.11 8.57
N LEU A 56 -0.88 -14.45 8.79
CA LEU A 56 -0.17 -13.75 7.73
C LEU A 56 0.63 -14.78 6.93
N ASP A 57 0.38 -14.84 5.63
CA ASP A 57 1.07 -15.79 4.75
C ASP A 57 2.27 -15.18 4.05
N GLY A 58 2.26 -13.89 3.81
CA GLY A 58 3.36 -13.23 3.15
C GLY A 58 2.97 -11.90 2.58
N ALA A 59 3.93 -11.27 1.91
CA ALA A 59 3.71 -9.97 1.29
C ALA A 59 4.54 -9.84 0.02
N LYS A 60 4.13 -8.93 -0.85
CA LYS A 60 4.79 -8.68 -2.11
C LYS A 60 4.82 -7.18 -2.38
N ALA A 61 5.98 -6.69 -2.79
CA ALA A 61 6.15 -5.30 -3.19
C ALA A 61 6.06 -5.21 -4.72
N GLY A 62 5.28 -4.23 -5.19
CA GLY A 62 5.12 -4.00 -6.62
C GLY A 62 4.05 -4.85 -7.26
N PRO A 63 3.82 -4.64 -8.57
CA PRO A 63 4.50 -3.66 -9.41
C PRO A 63 4.14 -2.22 -9.02
N GLY A 64 5.08 -1.32 -9.26
CA GLY A 64 4.90 0.09 -8.92
C GLY A 64 4.85 0.35 -7.42
N LEU A 65 4.04 1.32 -7.01
CA LEU A 65 3.88 1.69 -5.60
C LEU A 65 2.75 0.89 -4.97
N LYS A 66 2.94 -0.41 -4.87
CA LYS A 66 1.91 -1.32 -4.38
C LYS A 66 2.52 -2.30 -3.38
N LEU A 67 1.85 -2.47 -2.27
CA LEU A 67 2.19 -3.47 -1.26
C LEU A 67 1.01 -4.41 -1.12
N THR A 68 1.20 -5.68 -1.42
CA THR A 68 0.16 -6.70 -1.29
C THR A 68 0.52 -7.62 -0.14
N THR A 69 -0.40 -7.76 0.81
CA THR A 69 -0.24 -8.72 1.91
C THR A 69 -1.32 -9.79 1.77
N THR A 70 -0.96 -11.01 2.10
CA THR A 70 -1.86 -12.16 1.97
C THR A 70 -2.07 -12.79 3.33
N TYR A 71 -3.33 -13.02 3.66
CA TYR A 71 -3.75 -13.62 4.94
C TYR A 71 -4.64 -14.82 4.70
N THR A 72 -4.63 -15.74 5.64
CA THR A 72 -5.58 -16.87 5.67
C THR A 72 -6.46 -16.72 6.90
N LEU A 73 -7.78 -16.78 6.68
CA LEU A 73 -8.76 -16.91 7.75
C LEU A 73 -8.89 -18.41 8.02
N VAL A 74 -8.15 -18.88 9.01
CA VAL A 74 -7.88 -20.31 9.18
C VAL A 74 -9.11 -21.12 9.54
N ASN A 75 -10.14 -20.47 10.11
CA ASN A 75 -11.37 -21.11 10.52
C ASN A 75 -12.54 -20.84 9.58
N SER A 76 -12.27 -20.28 8.41
CA SER A 76 -13.30 -19.91 7.44
C SER A 76 -13.07 -20.62 6.11
N GLU A 77 -14.15 -20.89 5.41
CA GLU A 77 -14.09 -21.41 4.06
C GLU A 77 -14.57 -20.34 3.08
N ALA A 78 -13.96 -20.32 1.89
CA ALA A 78 -14.37 -19.38 0.85
C ALA A 78 -15.71 -19.83 0.25
N ASN A 79 -16.73 -19.00 0.44
CA ASN A 79 -18.05 -19.20 -0.16
C ASN A 79 -18.76 -17.85 -0.19
N GLY A 80 -19.97 -17.81 -0.74
CA GLY A 80 -20.71 -16.57 -0.89
C GLY A 80 -21.01 -15.89 0.45
N ASP A 81 -21.33 -16.66 1.47
CA ASP A 81 -21.65 -16.12 2.79
C ASP A 81 -20.40 -15.52 3.46
N THR A 82 -19.28 -16.22 3.36
CA THR A 82 -18.01 -15.73 3.93
C THR A 82 -17.56 -14.45 3.22
N SER A 83 -17.68 -14.41 1.90
CA SER A 83 -17.32 -13.22 1.13
C SER A 83 -18.22 -12.03 1.49
N ALA A 84 -19.52 -12.25 1.65
CA ALA A 84 -20.44 -11.19 2.04
C ALA A 84 -20.13 -10.68 3.44
N THR A 85 -19.82 -11.58 4.37
CA THR A 85 -19.44 -11.20 5.74
C THR A 85 -18.13 -10.43 5.74
N PHE A 86 -17.16 -10.87 4.93
CA PHE A 86 -15.89 -10.17 4.78
C PHE A 86 -16.14 -8.72 4.35
N GLU A 87 -16.93 -8.53 3.29
CA GLU A 87 -17.18 -7.19 2.76
C GLU A 87 -17.92 -6.30 3.76
N SER A 88 -18.89 -6.85 4.48
CA SER A 88 -19.72 -6.03 5.37
C SER A 88 -19.09 -5.79 6.74
N LYS A 89 -18.26 -6.70 7.23
CA LYS A 89 -17.75 -6.63 8.60
C LYS A 89 -16.24 -6.50 8.69
N LEU A 90 -15.50 -7.23 7.91
CA LEU A 90 -14.04 -7.21 8.03
C LEU A 90 -13.41 -6.10 7.20
N ALA A 91 -13.85 -5.91 5.97
CA ALA A 91 -13.25 -4.91 5.10
C ALA A 91 -13.25 -3.49 5.70
N PRO A 92 -14.35 -3.02 6.32
CA PRO A 92 -14.32 -1.69 6.94
C PRO A 92 -13.29 -1.59 8.08
N VAL A 93 -13.15 -2.63 8.88
CA VAL A 93 -12.19 -2.67 9.99
C VAL A 93 -10.77 -2.64 9.45
N VAL A 94 -10.50 -3.42 8.40
CA VAL A 94 -9.18 -3.49 7.78
C VAL A 94 -8.80 -2.14 7.14
N LYS A 95 -9.74 -1.50 6.47
CA LYS A 95 -9.51 -0.17 5.88
C LYS A 95 -9.15 0.84 6.96
N LYS A 96 -9.92 0.88 8.02
CA LYS A 96 -9.68 1.79 9.12
C LYS A 96 -8.33 1.51 9.78
N GLY A 97 -8.05 0.24 10.07
CA GLY A 97 -6.79 -0.16 10.69
C GLY A 97 -5.60 0.21 9.85
N SER A 98 -5.69 0.02 8.53
CA SER A 98 -4.60 0.39 7.62
C SER A 98 -4.38 1.89 7.59
N CYS A 99 -5.45 2.68 7.56
CA CYS A 99 -5.34 4.14 7.53
C CYS A 99 -4.83 4.71 8.85
N GLU A 100 -5.03 4.00 9.95
CA GLU A 100 -4.54 4.42 11.28
C GLU A 100 -3.18 3.85 11.62
N ASN A 101 -2.65 2.95 10.79
CA ASN A 101 -1.36 2.32 11.03
C ASN A 101 -0.24 3.34 10.84
N PRO A 102 0.59 3.59 11.87
CA PRO A 102 1.62 4.64 11.78
C PRO A 102 2.73 4.33 10.78
N GLU A 103 2.91 3.07 10.40
CA GLU A 103 3.88 2.69 9.38
C GLU A 103 3.32 2.82 7.98
N LEU A 104 2.05 2.46 7.79
CA LEU A 104 1.42 2.46 6.47
C LEU A 104 0.87 3.82 6.06
N ARG A 105 0.31 4.57 7.00
CA ARG A 105 -0.36 5.82 6.65
C ARG A 105 0.53 6.81 5.91
N PRO A 106 1.79 7.05 6.34
CA PRO A 106 2.66 7.95 5.59
C PRO A 106 2.93 7.50 4.16
N LEU A 107 3.02 6.18 3.95
CA LEU A 107 3.23 5.62 2.62
C LEU A 107 1.99 5.81 1.75
N ILE A 108 0.82 5.56 2.32
CA ILE A 108 -0.46 5.75 1.63
C ILE A 108 -0.61 7.21 1.21
N ASP A 109 -0.28 8.13 2.10
CA ASP A 109 -0.36 9.56 1.81
C ASP A 109 0.57 9.98 0.67
N ARG A 110 1.63 9.21 0.43
CA ARG A 110 2.59 9.46 -0.64
C ARG A 110 2.25 8.71 -1.93
N GLY A 111 1.14 7.99 -1.96
CA GLY A 111 0.67 7.33 -3.16
C GLY A 111 0.84 5.83 -3.22
N VAL A 112 1.31 5.20 -2.13
CA VAL A 112 1.38 3.75 -2.07
C VAL A 112 -0.02 3.18 -1.93
N VAL A 113 -0.31 2.15 -2.69
CA VAL A 113 -1.56 1.40 -2.61
C VAL A 113 -1.29 0.12 -1.82
N VAL A 114 -2.08 -0.13 -0.79
CA VAL A 114 -1.98 -1.34 0.02
C VAL A 114 -3.14 -2.24 -0.33
N VAL A 115 -2.83 -3.48 -0.68
CA VAL A 115 -3.85 -4.51 -0.98
C VAL A 115 -3.71 -5.60 0.05
N LEU A 116 -4.81 -5.94 0.70
CA LEU A 116 -4.85 -7.02 1.69
C LEU A 116 -5.76 -8.11 1.13
N GLU A 117 -5.17 -9.26 0.82
CA GLU A 117 -5.88 -10.40 0.25
C GLU A 117 -6.15 -11.41 1.35
N TYR A 118 -7.40 -11.87 1.42
CA TYR A 118 -7.82 -12.83 2.42
C TYR A 118 -8.31 -14.11 1.75
N ARG A 119 -7.84 -15.23 2.29
CA ARG A 119 -8.20 -16.58 1.80
C ARG A 119 -8.82 -17.38 2.92
N GLY A 120 -9.60 -18.39 2.54
CA GLY A 120 -10.11 -19.36 3.49
C GLY A 120 -9.05 -20.38 3.88
N GLY A 121 -9.37 -21.24 4.84
CA GLY A 121 -8.44 -22.22 5.35
C GLY A 121 -7.91 -23.19 4.31
N LYS A 122 -8.63 -23.35 3.20
CA LYS A 122 -8.20 -24.24 2.10
C LYS A 122 -7.46 -23.48 0.99
N GLY A 123 -7.23 -22.18 1.15
CA GLY A 123 -6.46 -21.41 0.20
C GLY A 123 -7.26 -20.68 -0.86
N ASP A 124 -8.58 -20.87 -0.90
CA ASP A 124 -9.43 -20.21 -1.89
C ASP A 124 -9.69 -18.75 -1.49
N PRO A 125 -9.76 -17.83 -2.45
CA PRO A 125 -9.94 -16.41 -2.11
C PRO A 125 -11.31 -16.12 -1.50
N ILE A 126 -11.32 -15.31 -0.46
CA ILE A 126 -12.55 -14.81 0.16
C ILE A 126 -12.82 -13.39 -0.29
N GLY A 127 -11.80 -12.53 -0.28
CA GLY A 127 -11.93 -11.16 -0.70
C GLY A 127 -10.62 -10.42 -0.56
N ALA A 128 -10.63 -9.18 -1.01
CA ALA A 128 -9.46 -8.31 -0.94
C ALA A 128 -9.91 -6.89 -0.58
N VAL A 129 -9.04 -6.20 0.13
CA VAL A 129 -9.26 -4.80 0.50
C VAL A 129 -8.16 -3.98 -0.13
N THR A 130 -8.54 -2.92 -0.85
CA THR A 130 -7.58 -1.98 -1.42
C THR A 130 -7.66 -0.67 -0.64
N VAL A 131 -6.52 -0.22 -0.14
CA VAL A 131 -6.42 1.00 0.65
C VAL A 131 -5.50 1.98 -0.06
N ASN A 132 -6.02 3.16 -0.34
CA ASN A 132 -5.27 4.25 -0.95
C ASN A 132 -5.65 5.57 -0.28
N ARG A 133 -5.14 6.68 -0.80
CA ARG A 133 -5.45 7.99 -0.23
C ARG A 133 -6.96 8.28 -0.18
N ALA A 134 -7.65 7.93 -1.25
CA ALA A 134 -9.10 8.17 -1.31
C ALA A 134 -9.83 7.34 -0.26
N THR A 135 -9.39 6.10 -0.03
CA THR A 135 -9.96 5.24 1.00
C THR A 135 -9.85 5.90 2.37
N CYS A 136 -8.66 6.39 2.71
CA CYS A 136 -8.42 7.00 4.02
C CYS A 136 -9.15 8.34 4.16
N ALA A 137 -9.25 9.11 3.09
CA ALA A 137 -9.99 10.37 3.11
C ALA A 137 -11.49 10.14 3.38
N ALA A 138 -12.04 9.05 2.89
CA ALA A 138 -13.46 8.74 3.05
C ALA A 138 -13.81 8.27 4.46
N LEU A 139 -12.81 7.93 5.26
CA LEU A 139 -13.03 7.38 6.61
C LEU A 139 -13.05 8.44 7.72
N LYS A 140 -13.11 9.69 7.37
CA LYS A 140 -13.14 10.77 8.38
C LYS A 140 -14.45 10.81 9.15
#